data_09607088349d7f1163a7ba2d84dcf5f5
#
_entry.id   09607088349d7f1163a7ba2d84dcf5f5
#
_cell.length_a   1.000
_cell.length_b   1.000
_cell.length_c   1.000
_cell.angle_alpha   90.00
_cell.angle_beta   90.00
_cell.angle_gamma   90.00
#
_symmetry.space_group_name_H-M   'P 1'
#
loop_
_entity.id
_entity.type
_entity.pdbx_description
1 polymer ?
#
loop_
_entity_poly.entity_id
_entity_poly.type
_entity_poly.pdbx_seq_one_letter_code
_entity_poly.pdbx_strand_id
1 'polypeptide(L)'
;KDQQLENQQLAQKVGIAVGALLLLSLALIAVTLWRMRRAQARLTANQSLLRAQSERDPLTDLSNRRHFLAVMDQRAKDIDRRADDDGFHGALMMIDIDHFKNVNDWHGHAAGDAVIVEVARRIRAAVRDTDLVVRWGGEEFLVFSPELPGADLALMADRILRSIGGTPVETPEGPLRVTASIGFASFPLGGSGGAALRLHWEQAVNWADMVLYKAKAEGRNRGVGISAVDAPDADTLAAILQDFDAACLNSQVRLKLLLGPA
;
A
#
# COMPACT_ATOMS: atom_id res chain seq x y z
N LYS A 1 -17.51 80.37 -26.64
CA LYS A 1 -18.45 79.25 -26.46
C LYS A 1 -18.01 78.03 -27.28
N ASP A 2 -17.52 78.20 -28.50
CA ASP A 2 -17.12 77.09 -29.40
C ASP A 2 -15.93 76.28 -28.84
N GLN A 3 -14.91 76.95 -28.30
CA GLN A 3 -13.76 76.29 -27.69
C GLN A 3 -14.10 75.45 -26.43
N GLN A 4 -15.12 75.80 -25.68
CA GLN A 4 -15.60 75.03 -24.53
C GLN A 4 -16.32 73.73 -25.00
N LEU A 5 -17.10 73.80 -26.07
CA LEU A 5 -17.78 72.67 -26.68
C LEU A 5 -16.77 71.65 -27.27
N GLU A 6 -15.74 72.15 -27.98
CA GLU A 6 -14.67 71.29 -28.51
C GLU A 6 -13.90 70.56 -27.39
N ASN A 7 -13.54 71.24 -26.33
CA ASN A 7 -12.87 70.63 -25.19
C ASN A 7 -13.74 69.56 -24.46
N GLN A 8 -15.05 69.81 -24.36
CA GLN A 8 -15.98 68.82 -23.80
C GLN A 8 -16.10 67.55 -24.68
N GLN A 9 -16.20 67.76 -26.00
CA GLN A 9 -16.23 66.64 -26.96
C GLN A 9 -14.93 65.84 -26.97
N LEU A 10 -13.78 66.50 -26.83
CA LEU A 10 -12.48 65.83 -26.77
C LEU A 10 -12.35 65.03 -25.46
N ALA A 11 -12.75 65.57 -24.32
CA ALA A 11 -12.74 64.90 -23.03
C ALA A 11 -13.66 63.64 -23.03
N GLN A 12 -14.83 63.76 -23.68
CA GLN A 12 -15.74 62.63 -23.84
C GLN A 12 -15.17 61.51 -24.72
N LYS A 13 -14.54 61.85 -25.84
CA LYS A 13 -13.86 60.86 -26.73
C LYS A 13 -12.70 60.20 -26.04
N VAL A 14 -11.87 60.91 -25.28
CA VAL A 14 -10.78 60.34 -24.48
C VAL A 14 -11.32 59.45 -23.38
N GLY A 15 -12.39 59.81 -22.67
CA GLY A 15 -13.02 58.96 -21.68
C GLY A 15 -13.54 57.63 -22.25
N ILE A 16 -14.18 57.67 -23.43
CA ILE A 16 -14.65 56.46 -24.12
C ILE A 16 -13.47 55.56 -24.54
N ALA A 17 -12.39 56.16 -25.10
CA ALA A 17 -11.20 55.44 -25.51
C ALA A 17 -10.49 54.77 -24.33
N VAL A 18 -10.35 55.43 -23.21
CA VAL A 18 -9.79 54.85 -21.93
C VAL A 18 -10.67 53.76 -21.42
N GLY A 19 -11.99 53.95 -21.39
CA GLY A 19 -12.94 52.90 -20.96
C GLY A 19 -12.86 51.63 -21.84
N ALA A 20 -12.77 51.81 -23.15
CA ALA A 20 -12.59 50.70 -24.10
C ALA A 20 -11.27 49.94 -23.90
N LEU A 21 -10.16 50.65 -23.65
CA LEU A 21 -8.85 50.05 -23.35
C LEU A 21 -8.87 49.26 -22.03
N LEU A 22 -9.54 49.77 -20.99
CA LEU A 22 -9.69 49.05 -19.71
C LEU A 22 -10.52 47.77 -19.88
N LEU A 23 -11.61 47.82 -20.64
CA LEU A 23 -12.42 46.63 -20.92
C LEU A 23 -11.65 45.58 -21.73
N LEU A 24 -10.85 46.03 -22.71
CA LEU A 24 -10.00 45.13 -23.52
C LEU A 24 -8.92 44.47 -22.64
N SER A 25 -8.29 45.22 -21.73
CA SER A 25 -7.27 44.68 -20.83
C SER A 25 -7.88 43.68 -19.85
N LEU A 26 -9.06 43.96 -19.28
CA LEU A 26 -9.79 43.03 -18.44
C LEU A 26 -10.18 41.72 -19.15
N ALA A 27 -10.66 41.84 -20.40
CA ALA A 27 -10.97 40.69 -21.24
C ALA A 27 -9.72 39.84 -21.52
N LEU A 28 -8.59 40.48 -21.82
CA LEU A 28 -7.32 39.80 -22.07
C LEU A 28 -6.83 39.06 -20.81
N ILE A 29 -6.90 39.70 -19.64
CA ILE A 29 -6.57 39.09 -18.35
C ILE A 29 -7.50 37.89 -18.06
N ALA A 30 -8.79 38.05 -18.29
CA ALA A 30 -9.74 36.94 -18.08
C ALA A 30 -9.44 35.72 -19.00
N VAL A 31 -9.14 35.96 -20.27
CA VAL A 31 -8.76 34.93 -21.22
C VAL A 31 -7.43 34.26 -20.84
N THR A 32 -6.43 35.02 -20.43
CA THR A 32 -5.14 34.45 -19.99
C THR A 32 -5.29 33.61 -18.72
N LEU A 33 -6.03 34.08 -17.72
CA LEU A 33 -6.33 33.32 -16.51
C LEU A 33 -7.10 32.04 -16.80
N TRP A 34 -8.08 32.10 -17.71
CA TRP A 34 -8.83 30.93 -18.13
C TRP A 34 -7.95 29.88 -18.86
N ARG A 35 -7.06 30.33 -19.74
CA ARG A 35 -6.08 29.47 -20.42
C ARG A 35 -5.11 28.82 -19.43
N MET A 36 -4.60 29.59 -18.47
CA MET A 36 -3.72 29.05 -17.41
C MET A 36 -4.42 27.98 -16.58
N ARG A 37 -5.65 28.22 -16.12
CA ARG A 37 -6.44 27.23 -15.37
C ARG A 37 -6.69 25.94 -16.16
N ARG A 38 -6.99 26.06 -17.46
CA ARG A 38 -7.15 24.89 -18.35
C ARG A 38 -5.84 24.13 -18.55
N ALA A 39 -4.72 24.82 -18.71
CA ALA A 39 -3.41 24.19 -18.84
C ALA A 39 -3.01 23.43 -17.55
N GLN A 40 -3.22 24.05 -16.38
CA GLN A 40 -2.99 23.38 -15.09
C GLN A 40 -3.87 22.13 -14.91
N ALA A 41 -5.15 22.21 -15.24
CA ALA A 41 -6.06 21.05 -15.15
C ALA A 41 -5.62 19.90 -16.06
N ARG A 42 -5.10 20.18 -17.26
CA ARG A 42 -4.54 19.16 -18.16
C ARG A 42 -3.25 18.55 -17.63
N LEU A 43 -2.35 19.37 -17.06
CA LEU A 43 -1.11 18.89 -16.47
C LEU A 43 -1.38 17.97 -15.28
N THR A 44 -2.28 18.35 -14.38
CA THR A 44 -2.67 17.50 -13.24
C THR A 44 -3.35 16.20 -13.68
N ALA A 45 -4.22 16.25 -14.70
CA ALA A 45 -4.84 15.05 -15.27
C ALA A 45 -3.79 14.11 -15.91
N ASN A 46 -2.83 14.63 -16.68
CA ASN A 46 -1.76 13.82 -17.25
C ASN A 46 -0.81 13.25 -16.19
N GLN A 47 -0.48 14.01 -15.14
CA GLN A 47 0.32 13.53 -14.03
C GLN A 47 -0.41 12.42 -13.25
N SER A 48 -1.72 12.54 -13.05
CA SER A 48 -2.52 11.49 -12.40
C SER A 48 -2.59 10.22 -13.26
N LEU A 49 -2.68 10.33 -14.58
CA LEU A 49 -2.61 9.20 -15.51
C LEU A 49 -1.24 8.51 -15.50
N LEU A 50 -0.15 9.27 -15.51
CA LEU A 50 1.21 8.72 -15.43
C LEU A 50 1.46 8.04 -14.07
N ARG A 51 1.02 8.66 -12.96
CA ARG A 51 1.05 8.02 -11.63
C ARG A 51 0.17 6.78 -11.58
N ALA A 52 -0.97 6.81 -12.29
CA ALA A 52 -1.83 5.64 -12.42
C ALA A 52 -1.20 4.49 -13.22
N GLN A 53 -0.24 4.74 -14.07
CA GLN A 53 0.53 3.74 -14.83
C GLN A 53 1.83 3.32 -14.13
N SER A 54 2.27 4.01 -13.07
CA SER A 54 3.47 3.63 -12.32
C SER A 54 3.26 2.31 -11.59
N GLU A 55 4.20 1.41 -11.71
CA GLU A 55 4.25 0.12 -11.00
C GLU A 55 4.95 0.24 -9.63
N ARG A 56 5.56 1.39 -9.37
CA ARG A 56 6.33 1.64 -8.16
C ARG A 56 5.70 2.68 -7.25
N ASP A 57 5.95 2.55 -5.96
CA ASP A 57 5.61 3.54 -4.96
C ASP A 57 6.66 4.67 -4.97
N PRO A 58 6.27 5.95 -5.11
CA PRO A 58 7.21 7.04 -5.29
C PRO A 58 8.04 7.38 -4.03
N LEU A 59 7.61 6.97 -2.84
CA LEU A 59 8.33 7.23 -1.60
C LEU A 59 9.41 6.16 -1.33
N THR A 60 9.07 4.89 -1.57
CA THR A 60 9.91 3.75 -1.17
C THR A 60 10.63 3.07 -2.34
N ASP A 61 10.27 3.39 -3.59
CA ASP A 61 10.66 2.68 -4.82
C ASP A 61 10.35 1.17 -4.81
N LEU A 62 9.56 0.68 -3.87
CA LEU A 62 9.02 -0.66 -3.88
C LEU A 62 7.92 -0.79 -4.94
N SER A 63 7.56 -2.01 -5.30
CA SER A 63 6.34 -2.24 -6.07
C SER A 63 5.13 -1.68 -5.32
N ASN A 64 4.16 -1.13 -6.06
CA ASN A 64 2.91 -0.70 -5.46
C ASN A 64 1.85 -1.82 -5.57
N ARG A 65 0.73 -1.63 -4.87
CA ARG A 65 -0.39 -2.58 -4.87
C ARG A 65 -0.87 -2.93 -6.28
N ARG A 66 -0.88 -1.97 -7.20
CA ARG A 66 -1.31 -2.21 -8.59
C ARG A 66 -0.39 -3.16 -9.31
N HIS A 67 0.91 -3.00 -9.17
CA HIS A 67 1.89 -3.92 -9.75
C HIS A 67 1.68 -5.34 -9.22
N PHE A 68 1.50 -5.50 -7.92
CA PHE A 68 1.18 -6.80 -7.31
C PHE A 68 -0.06 -7.44 -7.94
N LEU A 69 -1.18 -6.68 -8.06
CA LEU A 69 -2.41 -7.18 -8.67
C LEU A 69 -2.18 -7.65 -10.12
N ALA A 70 -1.44 -6.86 -10.91
CA ALA A 70 -1.11 -7.23 -12.29
C ALA A 70 -0.25 -8.51 -12.37
N VAL A 71 0.71 -8.69 -11.46
CA VAL A 71 1.54 -9.90 -11.37
C VAL A 71 0.68 -11.12 -10.99
N MET A 72 -0.23 -10.97 -10.03
CA MET A 72 -1.12 -12.06 -9.60
C MET A 72 -2.11 -12.44 -10.69
N ASP A 73 -2.73 -11.48 -11.37
CA ASP A 73 -3.63 -11.74 -12.50
C ASP A 73 -2.92 -12.47 -13.65
N GLN A 74 -1.65 -12.11 -13.92
CA GLN A 74 -0.88 -12.80 -14.94
C GLN A 74 -0.56 -14.23 -14.53
N ARG A 75 -0.16 -14.46 -13.27
CA ARG A 75 0.09 -15.80 -12.73
C ARG A 75 -1.15 -16.67 -12.74
N ALA A 76 -2.32 -16.16 -12.37
CA ALA A 76 -3.58 -16.88 -12.44
C ALA A 76 -3.89 -17.36 -13.87
N LYS A 77 -3.71 -16.48 -14.87
CA LYS A 77 -3.88 -16.85 -16.30
C LYS A 77 -2.87 -17.90 -16.78
N ASP A 78 -1.66 -17.90 -16.25
CA ASP A 78 -0.63 -18.88 -16.61
C ASP A 78 -0.90 -20.24 -15.95
N ILE A 79 -1.50 -20.28 -14.76
CA ILE A 79 -1.98 -21.47 -14.08
C ILE A 79 -3.16 -22.08 -14.84
N ASP A 80 -4.18 -21.31 -15.20
CA ASP A 80 -5.37 -21.76 -15.97
C ASP A 80 -5.00 -22.43 -17.33
N ARG A 81 -3.85 -22.08 -17.88
CA ARG A 81 -3.34 -22.67 -19.14
C ARG A 81 -2.62 -24.01 -18.95
N ARG A 82 -2.21 -24.34 -17.74
CA ARG A 82 -1.56 -25.60 -17.40
C ARG A 82 -2.61 -26.54 -16.85
N ALA A 83 -2.76 -27.71 -17.44
CA ALA A 83 -3.80 -28.69 -17.09
C ALA A 83 -3.70 -29.28 -15.67
N ASP A 84 -2.61 -29.02 -14.96
CA ASP A 84 -2.35 -29.40 -13.56
C ASP A 84 -2.52 -28.17 -12.64
N ASP A 85 -3.77 -27.72 -12.46
CA ASP A 85 -4.06 -26.57 -11.60
C ASP A 85 -4.17 -26.99 -10.13
N ASP A 86 -3.10 -26.76 -9.38
CA ASP A 86 -3.06 -26.92 -7.92
C ASP A 86 -3.49 -25.68 -7.13
N GLY A 87 -4.01 -24.64 -7.79
CA GLY A 87 -4.42 -23.37 -7.17
C GLY A 87 -3.25 -22.40 -6.92
N PHE A 88 -3.43 -21.45 -5.99
CA PHE A 88 -2.40 -20.48 -5.65
C PHE A 88 -1.26 -21.11 -4.87
N HIS A 89 -0.04 -20.96 -5.38
CA HIS A 89 1.19 -21.39 -4.74
C HIS A 89 2.08 -20.20 -4.37
N GLY A 90 2.66 -20.27 -3.19
CA GLY A 90 3.59 -19.26 -2.69
C GLY A 90 3.35 -18.93 -1.23
N ALA A 91 4.10 -17.99 -0.73
CA ALA A 91 3.96 -17.46 0.62
C ALA A 91 3.63 -15.98 0.58
N LEU A 92 2.73 -15.56 1.46
CA LEU A 92 2.34 -14.16 1.63
C LEU A 92 2.61 -13.72 3.07
N MET A 93 3.09 -12.50 3.21
CA MET A 93 3.20 -11.78 4.49
C MET A 93 2.57 -10.41 4.34
N MET A 94 1.65 -10.07 5.23
CA MET A 94 1.18 -8.71 5.47
C MET A 94 1.94 -8.14 6.66
N ILE A 95 2.48 -6.95 6.52
CA ILE A 95 3.31 -6.27 7.51
C ILE A 95 2.74 -4.88 7.74
N ASP A 96 2.64 -4.45 8.98
CA ASP A 96 2.14 -3.12 9.34
C ASP A 96 3.02 -2.53 10.44
N ILE A 97 3.38 -1.26 10.29
CA ILE A 97 4.20 -0.54 11.28
C ILE A 97 3.33 -0.21 12.49
N ASP A 98 3.71 -0.74 13.64
CA ASP A 98 2.95 -0.55 14.87
C ASP A 98 2.90 0.92 15.29
N HIS A 99 1.69 1.37 15.64
CA HIS A 99 1.46 2.74 16.13
C HIS A 99 1.93 3.86 15.19
N PHE A 100 1.98 3.63 13.88
CA PHE A 100 2.48 4.59 12.90
C PHE A 100 1.76 5.95 12.95
N LYS A 101 0.46 5.95 13.24
CA LYS A 101 -0.28 7.20 13.46
C LYS A 101 0.37 8.06 14.56
N ASN A 102 0.80 7.44 15.67
CA ASN A 102 1.45 8.17 16.76
C ASN A 102 2.80 8.77 16.31
N VAL A 103 3.52 8.09 15.42
CA VAL A 103 4.76 8.64 14.82
C VAL A 103 4.45 9.95 14.10
N ASN A 104 3.43 9.96 13.24
CA ASN A 104 3.02 11.17 12.53
C ASN A 104 2.50 12.26 13.48
N ASP A 105 1.68 11.89 14.45
CA ASP A 105 1.04 12.85 15.36
C ASP A 105 2.06 13.54 16.30
N TRP A 106 3.14 12.83 16.71
CA TRP A 106 4.13 13.35 17.66
C TRP A 106 5.39 13.90 17.00
N HIS A 107 5.81 13.34 15.84
CA HIS A 107 7.07 13.67 15.17
C HIS A 107 6.86 14.27 13.77
N GLY A 108 5.60 14.44 13.34
CA GLY A 108 5.26 15.01 12.03
C GLY A 108 5.46 14.05 10.86
N HIS A 109 4.89 14.41 9.70
CA HIS A 109 4.88 13.58 8.51
C HIS A 109 6.28 13.32 7.93
N ALA A 110 7.23 14.24 8.09
CA ALA A 110 8.60 14.04 7.62
C ALA A 110 9.31 12.89 8.36
N ALA A 111 9.06 12.74 9.67
CA ALA A 111 9.55 11.61 10.45
C ALA A 111 8.83 10.31 10.04
N GLY A 112 7.51 10.36 9.81
CA GLY A 112 6.75 9.23 9.29
C GLY A 112 7.25 8.74 7.95
N ASP A 113 7.53 9.65 7.01
CA ASP A 113 8.10 9.30 5.70
C ASP A 113 9.48 8.64 5.83
N ALA A 114 10.35 9.17 6.71
CA ALA A 114 11.65 8.56 7.00
C ALA A 114 11.52 7.14 7.57
N VAL A 115 10.55 6.92 8.48
CA VAL A 115 10.24 5.59 9.03
C VAL A 115 9.78 4.64 7.92
N ILE A 116 8.86 5.05 7.05
CA ILE A 116 8.37 4.22 5.93
C ILE A 116 9.52 3.82 5.00
N VAL A 117 10.38 4.77 4.61
CA VAL A 117 11.52 4.52 3.72
C VAL A 117 12.51 3.54 4.35
N GLU A 118 12.86 3.72 5.62
CA GLU A 118 13.80 2.85 6.30
C GLU A 118 13.21 1.44 6.53
N VAL A 119 11.93 1.33 6.91
CA VAL A 119 11.25 0.03 7.05
C VAL A 119 11.21 -0.69 5.70
N ALA A 120 10.87 0.00 4.61
CA ALA A 120 10.90 -0.55 3.26
C ALA A 120 12.28 -1.12 2.90
N ARG A 121 13.35 -0.37 3.19
CA ARG A 121 14.75 -0.78 2.98
C ARG A 121 15.09 -2.02 3.81
N ARG A 122 14.67 -2.07 5.09
CA ARG A 122 14.91 -3.21 6.00
C ARG A 122 14.18 -4.46 5.53
N ILE A 123 12.93 -4.35 5.11
CA ILE A 123 12.17 -5.47 4.53
C ILE A 123 12.89 -5.98 3.28
N ARG A 124 13.25 -5.09 2.35
CA ARG A 124 13.92 -5.49 1.11
C ARG A 124 15.25 -6.20 1.37
N ALA A 125 16.03 -5.74 2.34
CA ALA A 125 17.30 -6.38 2.73
C ALA A 125 17.10 -7.74 3.44
N ALA A 126 15.92 -7.98 4.02
CA ALA A 126 15.61 -9.20 4.75
C ALA A 126 15.01 -10.31 3.88
N VAL A 127 14.72 -10.07 2.60
CA VAL A 127 14.11 -11.04 1.67
C VAL A 127 15.01 -11.30 0.46
N ARG A 128 14.70 -12.30 -0.36
CA ARG A 128 15.47 -12.65 -1.56
C ARG A 128 15.14 -11.69 -2.71
N ASP A 129 15.98 -11.66 -3.73
CA ASP A 129 15.72 -10.86 -4.94
C ASP A 129 14.52 -11.35 -5.75
N THR A 130 14.20 -12.64 -5.64
CA THR A 130 13.04 -13.27 -6.26
C THR A 130 11.72 -12.94 -5.55
N ASP A 131 11.78 -12.42 -4.32
CA ASP A 131 10.60 -12.06 -3.56
C ASP A 131 10.10 -10.66 -3.98
N LEU A 132 8.79 -10.54 -4.15
CA LEU A 132 8.15 -9.28 -4.47
C LEU A 132 7.80 -8.52 -3.18
N VAL A 133 8.43 -7.37 -2.97
CA VAL A 133 8.12 -6.48 -1.86
C VAL A 133 7.26 -5.34 -2.37
N VAL A 134 6.14 -5.13 -1.72
CA VAL A 134 5.09 -4.21 -2.15
C VAL A 134 4.75 -3.24 -1.02
N ARG A 135 4.63 -1.98 -1.30
CA ARG A 135 3.92 -1.06 -0.42
C ARG A 135 2.43 -1.19 -0.70
N TRP A 136 1.71 -1.80 0.26
CA TRP A 136 0.30 -2.15 0.11
C TRP A 136 -0.63 -0.98 0.37
N GLY A 137 -0.31 -0.15 1.34
CA GLY A 137 -1.03 1.04 1.78
C GLY A 137 -0.09 2.02 2.48
N GLY A 138 -0.60 2.95 3.26
CA GLY A 138 0.15 3.98 3.97
C GLY A 138 1.39 3.45 4.69
N GLU A 139 1.18 2.70 5.76
CA GLU A 139 2.19 2.04 6.58
C GLU A 139 2.24 0.52 6.41
N GLU A 140 1.49 -0.01 5.43
CA GLU A 140 1.34 -1.44 5.19
C GLU A 140 2.23 -1.91 4.04
N PHE A 141 2.85 -3.07 4.23
CA PHE A 141 3.66 -3.75 3.22
C PHE A 141 3.17 -5.17 3.02
N LEU A 142 3.39 -5.69 1.81
CA LEU A 142 3.16 -7.08 1.47
C LEU A 142 4.43 -7.67 0.89
N VAL A 143 4.79 -8.88 1.33
CA VAL A 143 5.84 -9.68 0.73
C VAL A 143 5.21 -10.92 0.13
N PHE A 144 5.48 -11.16 -1.15
CA PHE A 144 5.11 -12.37 -1.85
C PHE A 144 6.35 -13.14 -2.25
N SER A 145 6.45 -14.39 -1.80
CA SER A 145 7.52 -15.34 -2.13
C SER A 145 6.95 -16.50 -2.94
N PRO A 146 7.28 -16.62 -4.23
CA PRO A 146 6.68 -17.63 -5.11
C PRO A 146 7.14 -19.06 -4.79
N GLU A 147 8.31 -19.23 -4.19
CA GLU A 147 8.97 -20.53 -4.03
C GLU A 147 9.51 -20.74 -2.60
N LEU A 148 8.79 -20.27 -1.60
CA LEU A 148 9.24 -20.39 -0.21
C LEU A 148 8.51 -21.56 0.48
N PRO A 149 9.22 -22.60 0.94
CA PRO A 149 8.64 -23.63 1.79
C PRO A 149 8.08 -23.03 3.09
N GLY A 150 6.96 -23.56 3.59
CA GLY A 150 6.30 -23.06 4.79
C GLY A 150 7.20 -23.06 6.04
N ALA A 151 8.18 -23.97 6.13
CA ALA A 151 9.15 -24.01 7.23
C ALA A 151 10.06 -22.78 7.24
N ASP A 152 10.44 -22.25 6.07
CA ASP A 152 11.35 -21.09 5.94
C ASP A 152 10.61 -19.76 6.11
N LEU A 153 9.29 -19.77 5.93
CA LEU A 153 8.47 -18.56 6.02
C LEU A 153 8.51 -17.93 7.40
N ALA A 154 8.45 -18.73 8.45
CA ALA A 154 8.56 -18.24 9.82
C ALA A 154 9.94 -17.65 10.14
N LEU A 155 11.01 -18.24 9.58
CA LEU A 155 12.37 -17.69 9.71
C LEU A 155 12.51 -16.34 9.00
N MET A 156 11.88 -16.20 7.82
CA MET A 156 11.86 -14.93 7.10
C MET A 156 11.05 -13.88 7.89
N ALA A 157 9.89 -14.24 8.46
CA ALA A 157 9.11 -13.34 9.29
C ALA A 157 9.87 -12.88 10.55
N ASP A 158 10.56 -13.79 11.25
CA ASP A 158 11.41 -13.45 12.42
C ASP A 158 12.55 -12.50 12.00
N ARG A 159 13.21 -12.76 10.87
CA ARG A 159 14.27 -11.91 10.36
C ARG A 159 13.76 -10.49 10.05
N ILE A 160 12.58 -10.37 9.45
CA ILE A 160 11.95 -9.07 9.17
C ILE A 160 11.61 -8.33 10.47
N LEU A 161 10.97 -9.00 11.44
CA LEU A 161 10.67 -8.41 12.75
C LEU A 161 11.92 -7.86 13.42
N ARG A 162 13.00 -8.65 13.48
CA ARG A 162 14.29 -8.23 14.06
C ARG A 162 14.95 -7.11 13.27
N SER A 163 14.85 -7.12 11.96
CA SER A 163 15.39 -6.06 11.10
C SER A 163 14.68 -4.73 11.36
N ILE A 164 13.36 -4.75 11.52
CA ILE A 164 12.56 -3.54 11.76
C ILE A 164 12.78 -3.02 13.18
N GLY A 165 12.60 -3.86 14.20
CA GLY A 165 12.59 -3.43 15.60
C GLY A 165 13.96 -3.41 16.28
N GLY A 166 14.99 -4.03 15.68
CA GLY A 166 16.30 -4.23 16.32
C GLY A 166 17.13 -2.97 16.49
N THR A 167 16.97 -1.98 15.61
CA THR A 167 17.71 -0.71 15.65
C THR A 167 16.78 0.47 15.42
N PRO A 168 17.01 1.62 16.07
CA PRO A 168 16.25 2.83 15.80
C PRO A 168 16.31 3.24 14.32
N VAL A 169 15.31 3.97 13.89
CA VAL A 169 15.26 4.64 12.59
C VAL A 169 15.75 6.07 12.79
N GLU A 170 16.70 6.51 12.00
CA GLU A 170 17.13 7.90 11.99
C GLU A 170 16.07 8.77 11.32
N THR A 171 15.59 9.79 12.03
CA THR A 171 14.62 10.75 11.53
C THR A 171 15.14 12.18 11.67
N PRO A 172 14.54 13.18 11.01
CA PRO A 172 14.94 14.58 11.17
C PRO A 172 14.90 15.09 12.63
N GLU A 173 14.09 14.44 13.48
CA GLU A 173 13.95 14.80 14.90
C GLU A 173 14.76 13.91 15.84
N GLY A 174 15.56 12.99 15.31
CA GLY A 174 16.40 12.06 16.06
C GLY A 174 15.98 10.60 15.89
N PRO A 175 16.71 9.68 16.55
CA PRO A 175 16.47 8.25 16.42
C PRO A 175 15.15 7.82 17.04
N LEU A 176 14.30 7.10 16.28
CA LEU A 176 12.99 6.63 16.71
C LEU A 176 12.92 5.10 16.66
N ARG A 177 12.51 4.47 17.77
CA ARG A 177 12.22 3.03 17.78
C ARG A 177 10.83 2.77 17.24
N VAL A 178 10.75 1.86 16.26
CA VAL A 178 9.49 1.37 15.69
C VAL A 178 9.50 -0.14 15.68
N THR A 179 8.31 -0.74 15.79
CA THR A 179 8.09 -2.18 15.63
C THR A 179 7.07 -2.44 14.53
N ALA A 180 6.90 -3.69 14.16
CA ALA A 180 5.89 -4.08 13.19
C ALA A 180 5.14 -5.32 13.65
N SER A 181 3.91 -5.46 13.19
CA SER A 181 3.13 -6.68 13.27
C SER A 181 3.13 -7.37 11.90
N ILE A 182 3.20 -8.70 11.90
CA ILE A 182 3.25 -9.51 10.66
C ILE A 182 2.20 -10.60 10.71
N GLY A 183 1.40 -10.70 9.66
CA GLY A 183 0.56 -11.86 9.36
C GLY A 183 1.15 -12.66 8.20
N PHE A 184 1.32 -13.98 8.31
CA PHE A 184 1.94 -14.76 7.24
C PHE A 184 1.31 -16.15 7.06
N ALA A 185 1.27 -16.60 5.80
CA ALA A 185 0.81 -17.94 5.43
C ALA A 185 1.48 -18.41 4.15
N SER A 186 1.71 -19.73 4.04
CA SER A 186 2.14 -20.38 2.81
C SER A 186 0.98 -21.12 2.17
N PHE A 187 0.93 -21.13 0.85
CA PHE A 187 -0.13 -21.75 0.05
C PHE A 187 0.45 -22.76 -0.94
N PRO A 188 -0.25 -23.92 -1.18
CA PRO A 188 -1.53 -24.28 -0.59
C PRO A 188 -1.44 -24.49 0.92
N LEU A 189 -2.54 -24.18 1.64
CA LEU A 189 -2.62 -24.46 3.07
C LEU A 189 -2.65 -25.97 3.29
N GLY A 190 -1.72 -26.49 4.11
CA GLY A 190 -1.71 -27.89 4.48
C GLY A 190 -2.89 -28.25 5.37
N GLY A 191 -3.66 -29.28 5.01
CA GLY A 191 -4.75 -29.85 5.80
C GLY A 191 -4.37 -31.20 6.40
N SER A 192 -5.00 -31.59 7.50
CA SER A 192 -4.78 -32.90 8.15
C SER A 192 -5.27 -34.09 7.32
N GLY A 193 -6.04 -33.86 6.27
CA GLY A 193 -6.59 -34.88 5.37
C GLY A 193 -5.84 -35.11 4.07
N GLY A 194 -4.70 -34.44 3.86
CA GLY A 194 -3.89 -34.61 2.63
C GLY A 194 -4.43 -33.89 1.37
N ALA A 195 -5.64 -33.32 1.42
CA ALA A 195 -6.15 -32.46 0.36
C ALA A 195 -5.68 -31.02 0.59
N ALA A 196 -4.83 -30.51 -0.30
CA ALA A 196 -4.46 -29.12 -0.28
C ALA A 196 -5.67 -28.26 -0.63
N LEU A 197 -5.97 -27.26 0.21
CA LEU A 197 -7.02 -26.30 -0.07
C LEU A 197 -6.60 -25.40 -1.23
N ARG A 198 -7.33 -25.47 -2.32
CA ARG A 198 -7.14 -24.61 -3.49
C ARG A 198 -7.74 -23.24 -3.18
N LEU A 199 -6.90 -22.23 -3.11
CA LEU A 199 -7.32 -20.86 -2.87
C LEU A 199 -6.96 -19.98 -4.06
N HIS A 200 -7.79 -18.99 -4.33
CA HIS A 200 -7.41 -17.85 -5.15
C HIS A 200 -6.45 -16.95 -4.38
N TRP A 201 -5.60 -16.22 -5.08
CA TRP A 201 -4.62 -15.34 -4.43
C TRP A 201 -5.27 -14.25 -3.56
N GLU A 202 -6.48 -13.78 -3.91
CA GLU A 202 -7.24 -12.81 -3.08
C GLU A 202 -7.60 -13.41 -1.72
N GLN A 203 -7.99 -14.68 -1.70
CA GLN A 203 -8.27 -15.40 -0.45
C GLN A 203 -6.98 -15.55 0.38
N ALA A 204 -5.85 -15.82 -0.29
CA ALA A 204 -4.56 -15.91 0.36
C ALA A 204 -4.14 -14.60 1.04
N VAL A 205 -4.37 -13.47 0.38
CA VAL A 205 -4.16 -12.12 0.97
C VAL A 205 -5.06 -11.92 2.17
N ASN A 206 -6.35 -12.27 2.08
CA ASN A 206 -7.29 -12.13 3.18
C ASN A 206 -6.86 -12.98 4.41
N TRP A 207 -6.35 -14.18 4.21
CA TRP A 207 -5.84 -15.01 5.29
C TRP A 207 -4.63 -14.37 5.99
N ALA A 208 -3.69 -13.79 5.23
CA ALA A 208 -2.54 -13.08 5.78
C ALA A 208 -2.97 -11.83 6.57
N ASP A 209 -3.98 -11.12 6.10
CA ASP A 209 -4.54 -9.94 6.77
C ASP A 209 -5.26 -10.32 8.09
N MET A 210 -6.03 -11.42 8.10
CA MET A 210 -6.69 -11.91 9.33
C MET A 210 -5.69 -12.21 10.43
N VAL A 211 -4.58 -12.89 10.12
CA VAL A 211 -3.55 -13.19 11.14
C VAL A 211 -2.70 -11.98 11.48
N LEU A 212 -2.56 -10.98 10.60
CA LEU A 212 -1.99 -9.67 10.93
C LEU A 212 -2.86 -8.95 11.97
N TYR A 213 -4.17 -8.93 11.75
CA TYR A 213 -5.10 -8.36 12.73
C TYR A 213 -4.96 -9.03 14.10
N LYS A 214 -4.82 -10.37 14.13
CA LYS A 214 -4.58 -11.12 15.36
C LYS A 214 -3.25 -10.74 16.02
N ALA A 215 -2.18 -10.56 15.25
CA ALA A 215 -0.89 -10.11 15.78
C ALA A 215 -1.01 -8.72 16.44
N LYS A 216 -1.76 -7.80 15.84
CA LYS A 216 -2.05 -6.48 16.41
C LYS A 216 -2.88 -6.56 17.68
N ALA A 217 -3.93 -7.40 17.71
CA ALA A 217 -4.83 -7.57 18.85
C ALA A 217 -4.11 -8.20 20.05
N GLU A 218 -3.19 -9.13 19.84
CA GLU A 218 -2.45 -9.83 20.88
C GLU A 218 -1.28 -9.03 21.48
N GLY A 219 -1.08 -7.78 21.07
CA GLY A 219 -0.11 -6.87 21.70
C GLY A 219 1.00 -6.37 20.78
N ARG A 220 0.89 -6.54 19.44
CA ARG A 220 1.83 -6.01 18.45
C ARG A 220 3.26 -6.53 18.60
N ASN A 221 4.20 -5.98 17.84
CA ASN A 221 5.60 -6.39 17.83
C ASN A 221 5.76 -7.91 17.75
N ARG A 222 5.05 -8.53 16.81
CA ARG A 222 5.02 -9.99 16.65
C ARG A 222 4.59 -10.42 15.26
N GLY A 223 4.89 -11.66 14.93
CA GLY A 223 4.36 -12.35 13.78
C GLY A 223 3.39 -13.44 14.17
N VAL A 224 2.26 -13.54 13.48
CA VAL A 224 1.33 -14.66 13.58
C VAL A 224 1.23 -15.31 12.21
N GLY A 225 1.51 -16.60 12.14
CA GLY A 225 1.44 -17.38 10.91
C GLY A 225 0.47 -18.53 10.99
N ILE A 226 -0.13 -18.89 9.87
CA ILE A 226 -0.94 -20.10 9.74
C ILE A 226 0.00 -21.26 9.44
N SER A 227 0.01 -22.27 10.29
CA SER A 227 0.83 -23.47 10.12
C SER A 227 0.04 -24.65 9.56
N ALA A 228 -1.26 -24.74 9.81
CA ALA A 228 -2.16 -25.71 9.21
C ALA A 228 -3.62 -25.28 9.36
N VAL A 229 -4.46 -25.75 8.45
CA VAL A 229 -5.92 -25.58 8.47
C VAL A 229 -6.55 -26.96 8.27
N ASP A 230 -7.49 -27.33 9.15
CA ASP A 230 -8.27 -28.55 9.05
C ASP A 230 -9.66 -28.22 8.47
N ALA A 231 -9.73 -28.19 7.15
CA ALA A 231 -10.96 -27.95 6.40
C ALA A 231 -11.07 -29.03 5.31
N PRO A 232 -11.87 -30.10 5.55
CA PRO A 232 -12.05 -31.18 4.59
C PRO A 232 -12.84 -30.77 3.34
N ASP A 233 -13.60 -29.69 3.42
CA ASP A 233 -14.47 -29.21 2.35
C ASP A 233 -14.58 -27.67 2.32
N ALA A 234 -15.21 -27.14 1.27
CA ALA A 234 -15.39 -25.71 1.07
C ALA A 234 -16.33 -25.08 2.11
N ASP A 235 -17.32 -25.81 2.61
CA ASP A 235 -18.27 -25.31 3.60
C ASP A 235 -17.58 -25.11 4.96
N THR A 236 -16.73 -26.06 5.36
CA THR A 236 -15.88 -25.93 6.55
C THR A 236 -14.92 -24.75 6.42
N LEU A 237 -14.31 -24.57 5.25
CA LEU A 237 -13.44 -23.42 4.98
C LEU A 237 -14.21 -22.10 5.08
N ALA A 238 -15.43 -22.03 4.55
CA ALA A 238 -16.28 -20.86 4.66
C ALA A 238 -16.66 -20.55 6.12
N ALA A 239 -16.96 -21.58 6.91
CA ALA A 239 -17.23 -21.45 8.35
C ALA A 239 -16.02 -20.92 9.13
N ILE A 240 -14.81 -21.43 8.84
CA ILE A 240 -13.56 -20.94 9.43
C ILE A 240 -13.34 -19.45 9.11
N LEU A 241 -13.63 -19.03 7.88
CA LEU A 241 -13.51 -17.62 7.46
C LEU A 241 -14.54 -16.71 8.13
N GLN A 242 -15.73 -17.24 8.48
CA GLN A 242 -16.76 -16.49 9.19
C GLN A 242 -16.44 -16.27 10.67
N ASP A 243 -15.83 -17.27 11.32
CA ASP A 243 -15.44 -17.19 12.73
C ASP A 243 -14.06 -17.81 12.94
N PHE A 244 -13.06 -17.04 12.57
CA PHE A 244 -11.65 -17.44 12.64
C PHE A 244 -11.17 -17.70 14.07
N ASP A 245 -11.66 -16.91 15.03
CA ASP A 245 -11.27 -17.08 16.43
C ASP A 245 -11.85 -18.36 17.03
N ALA A 246 -13.12 -18.69 16.73
CA ALA A 246 -13.69 -19.99 17.12
C ALA A 246 -12.96 -21.16 16.45
N ALA A 247 -12.58 -21.04 15.18
CA ALA A 247 -11.81 -22.05 14.47
C ALA A 247 -10.43 -22.28 15.09
N CYS A 248 -9.77 -21.23 15.57
CA CYS A 248 -8.51 -21.33 16.32
C CYS A 248 -8.71 -22.04 17.67
N LEU A 249 -9.76 -21.70 18.41
CA LEU A 249 -10.09 -22.34 19.70
C LEU A 249 -10.41 -23.83 19.53
N ASN A 250 -11.08 -24.20 18.45
CA ASN A 250 -11.44 -25.58 18.11
C ASN A 250 -10.29 -26.37 17.46
N SER A 251 -9.08 -25.78 17.37
CA SER A 251 -7.91 -26.38 16.74
C SER A 251 -8.05 -26.69 15.25
N GLN A 252 -9.06 -26.11 14.58
CA GLN A 252 -9.24 -26.21 13.14
C GLN A 252 -8.19 -25.37 12.39
N VAL A 253 -7.70 -24.28 13.01
CA VAL A 253 -6.57 -23.47 12.53
C VAL A 253 -5.46 -23.51 13.56
N ARG A 254 -4.28 -23.93 13.13
CA ARG A 254 -3.08 -23.92 13.96
C ARG A 254 -2.22 -22.71 13.62
N LEU A 255 -1.90 -21.92 14.63
CA LEU A 255 -1.12 -20.72 14.50
C LEU A 255 0.31 -20.93 15.00
N LYS A 256 1.24 -20.20 14.42
CA LYS A 256 2.63 -20.04 14.87
C LYS A 256 2.85 -18.61 15.31
N LEU A 257 3.24 -18.43 16.56
CA LEU A 257 3.56 -17.11 17.13
C LEU A 257 5.07 -16.89 17.09
N LEU A 258 5.48 -15.69 16.68
CA LEU A 258 6.84 -15.16 16.73
C LEU A 258 6.82 -13.86 17.52
N LEU A 259 7.73 -13.69 18.47
CA LEU A 259 7.87 -12.44 19.20
C LEU A 259 8.94 -11.57 18.58
N GLY A 260 8.66 -10.29 18.41
CA GLY A 260 9.64 -9.30 17.95
C GLY A 260 10.70 -9.01 19.01
N PRO A 261 11.73 -8.22 18.65
CA PRO A 261 12.77 -7.84 19.59
C PRO A 261 12.22 -6.99 20.75
N ALA A 262 12.86 -7.11 21.92
CA ALA A 262 12.51 -6.36 23.12
C ALA A 262 12.94 -4.88 23.03
#